data_19bece5aae9f7646d4bf4d8cb12c34d3
#
_entry.id   19bece5aae9f7646d4bf4d8cb12c34d3
#
_cell.length_a   1.000
_cell.length_b   1.000
_cell.length_c   1.000
_cell.angle_alpha   90.00
_cell.angle_beta   90.00
_cell.angle_gamma   90.00
#
_symmetry.space_group_name_H-M   'P 1'
#
loop_
_entity.id
_entity.type
_entity.pdbx_description
1 polymer ?
#
loop_
_entity_poly.entity_id
_entity_poly.type
_entity_poly.pdbx_seq_one_letter_code
_entity_poly.pdbx_strand_id
1 'polypeptide(L)'
;MALVLCTGSDPVVMKTRQLLLEQAGHTVIVASSDSQVEKACKSHQFDLAIIDQNVSPAVKQRFFLLLRKHCASTRILELTRPFNDRTLEKADAWLVMPSETPEQLLELVTALAQKEPTAAPSDEQLTD
;
A
#
# COMPACT_ATOMS: atom_id res chain seq x y z
N MET A 1 2.88 -5.98 -13.91
CA MET A 1 3.92 -6.18 -12.88
C MET A 1 4.23 -4.88 -12.19
N ALA A 2 4.25 -4.89 -10.87
CA ALA A 2 4.42 -3.67 -10.11
C ALA A 2 5.43 -3.89 -8.98
N LEU A 3 6.03 -2.79 -8.51
CA LEU A 3 6.86 -2.81 -7.30
C LEU A 3 5.99 -2.34 -6.15
N VAL A 4 5.81 -3.21 -5.17
CA VAL A 4 4.88 -3.02 -4.06
C VAL A 4 5.63 -3.03 -2.74
N LEU A 5 5.34 -2.04 -1.90
CA LEU A 5 5.85 -2.01 -0.52
C LEU A 5 4.75 -2.51 0.40
N CYS A 6 5.01 -3.57 1.15
CA CYS A 6 4.08 -4.07 2.17
C CYS A 6 4.60 -3.64 3.54
N THR A 7 3.76 -2.94 4.31
CA THR A 7 4.12 -2.50 5.65
C THR A 7 3.23 -3.20 6.67
N GLY A 8 3.83 -3.61 7.78
CA GLY A 8 3.12 -4.29 8.85
C GLY A 8 4.08 -4.84 9.88
N SER A 9 3.55 -5.35 11.00
CA SER A 9 4.36 -5.78 12.13
C SER A 9 4.47 -7.30 12.30
N ASP A 10 3.55 -8.06 11.70
CA ASP A 10 3.53 -9.52 11.87
C ASP A 10 4.31 -10.19 10.73
N PRO A 11 5.46 -10.83 11.04
CA PRO A 11 6.30 -11.43 9.97
C PRO A 11 5.58 -12.51 9.18
N VAL A 12 4.71 -13.30 9.82
CA VAL A 12 4.00 -14.39 9.14
C VAL A 12 3.00 -13.82 8.15
N VAL A 13 2.23 -12.83 8.57
CA VAL A 13 1.24 -12.17 7.70
C VAL A 13 1.96 -11.50 6.54
N MET A 14 3.07 -10.80 6.82
CA MET A 14 3.83 -10.12 5.77
C MET A 14 4.40 -11.11 4.77
N LYS A 15 4.93 -12.24 5.24
CA LYS A 15 5.49 -13.25 4.34
C LYS A 15 4.41 -13.87 3.46
N THR A 16 3.26 -14.18 4.02
CA THR A 16 2.15 -14.74 3.27
C THR A 16 1.68 -13.77 2.18
N ARG A 17 1.55 -12.50 2.53
CA ARG A 17 1.13 -11.48 1.58
C ARG A 17 2.17 -11.29 0.47
N GLN A 18 3.45 -11.30 0.85
CA GLN A 18 4.54 -11.20 -0.12
C GLN A 18 4.46 -12.32 -1.15
N LEU A 19 4.33 -13.57 -0.68
CA LEU A 19 4.27 -14.71 -1.58
C LEU A 19 3.06 -14.64 -2.51
N LEU A 20 1.92 -14.24 -1.98
CA LEU A 20 0.70 -14.12 -2.77
C LEU A 20 0.86 -13.09 -3.90
N LEU A 21 1.42 -11.94 -3.58
CA LEU A 21 1.62 -10.89 -4.57
C LEU A 21 2.71 -11.27 -5.58
N GLU A 22 3.75 -11.95 -5.13
CA GLU A 22 4.82 -12.39 -6.03
C GLU A 22 4.30 -13.44 -7.01
N GLN A 23 3.41 -14.31 -6.58
CA GLN A 23 2.78 -15.28 -7.47
C GLN A 23 1.94 -14.60 -8.54
N ALA A 24 1.43 -13.42 -8.26
CA ALA A 24 0.66 -12.64 -9.23
C ALA A 24 1.55 -11.80 -10.15
N GLY A 25 2.87 -11.91 -10.01
CA GLY A 25 3.81 -11.24 -10.89
C GLY A 25 4.36 -9.92 -10.39
N HIS A 26 4.07 -9.54 -9.15
CA HIS A 26 4.59 -8.30 -8.57
C HIS A 26 5.92 -8.55 -7.86
N THR A 27 6.73 -7.50 -7.76
CA THR A 27 7.93 -7.51 -6.91
C THR A 27 7.57 -6.84 -5.59
N VAL A 28 7.92 -7.46 -4.47
CA VAL A 28 7.46 -7.02 -3.15
C VAL A 28 8.66 -6.78 -2.23
N ILE A 29 8.62 -5.63 -1.54
CA ILE A 29 9.55 -5.32 -0.46
C ILE A 29 8.72 -5.15 0.80
N VAL A 30 9.20 -5.69 1.92
CA VAL A 30 8.49 -5.64 3.20
C VAL A 30 9.24 -4.69 4.14
N ALA A 31 8.50 -3.83 4.83
CA ALA A 31 9.03 -2.93 5.85
C ALA A 31 8.17 -3.01 7.09
N SER A 32 8.80 -3.15 8.26
CA SER A 32 8.06 -3.35 9.52
C SER A 32 8.35 -2.27 10.56
N SER A 33 9.09 -1.23 10.19
CA SER A 33 9.39 -0.11 11.11
C SER A 33 9.47 1.19 10.33
N ASP A 34 9.40 2.29 11.06
CA ASP A 34 9.52 3.62 10.45
C ASP A 34 10.81 3.76 9.65
N SER A 35 11.94 3.32 10.21
CA SER A 35 13.23 3.43 9.52
C SER A 35 13.29 2.56 8.27
N GLN A 36 12.67 1.39 8.29
CA GLN A 36 12.62 0.53 7.12
C GLN A 36 11.75 1.11 6.02
N VAL A 37 10.61 1.73 6.38
CA VAL A 37 9.77 2.41 5.40
C VAL A 37 10.52 3.55 4.75
N GLU A 38 11.17 4.38 5.55
CA GLU A 38 11.94 5.51 5.01
C GLU A 38 13.07 5.03 4.10
N LYS A 39 13.82 4.03 4.53
CA LYS A 39 14.93 3.49 3.76
C LYS A 39 14.45 2.89 2.43
N ALA A 40 13.35 2.17 2.46
CA ALA A 40 12.79 1.57 1.25
C ALA A 40 12.38 2.66 0.26
N CYS A 41 11.72 3.71 0.75
CA CYS A 41 11.30 4.83 -0.10
C CYS A 41 12.48 5.56 -0.73
N LYS A 42 13.59 5.67 -0.02
CA LYS A 42 14.78 6.33 -0.54
C LYS A 42 15.51 5.48 -1.58
N SER A 43 15.31 4.17 -1.56
CA SER A 43 16.02 3.24 -2.43
C SER A 43 15.22 2.82 -3.65
N HIS A 44 13.91 3.00 -3.64
CA HIS A 44 13.02 2.48 -4.68
C HIS A 44 11.88 3.46 -4.94
N GLN A 45 11.35 3.40 -6.18
CA GLN A 45 10.10 4.08 -6.52
C GLN A 45 9.00 3.04 -6.59
N PHE A 46 8.13 3.03 -5.59
CA PHE A 46 7.05 2.06 -5.52
C PHE A 46 5.83 2.51 -6.32
N ASP A 47 5.18 1.56 -6.97
CA ASP A 47 3.89 1.80 -7.61
C ASP A 47 2.78 1.85 -6.58
N LEU A 48 2.90 1.05 -5.52
CA LEU A 48 1.88 0.92 -4.50
C LEU A 48 2.51 0.59 -3.16
N ALA A 49 1.95 1.15 -2.08
CA ALA A 49 2.29 0.77 -0.71
C ALA A 49 1.02 0.29 -0.03
N ILE A 50 1.12 -0.85 0.66
CA ILE A 50 0.02 -1.44 1.41
C ILE A 50 0.30 -1.25 2.89
N ILE A 51 -0.65 -0.68 3.62
CA ILE A 51 -0.57 -0.52 5.06
C ILE A 51 -1.50 -1.55 5.71
N ASP A 52 -0.90 -2.45 6.51
CA ASP A 52 -1.58 -3.62 7.05
C ASP A 52 -2.67 -3.24 8.06
N GLN A 53 -3.71 -4.07 8.12
CA GLN A 53 -4.83 -3.85 9.02
C GLN A 53 -4.48 -4.04 10.50
N ASN A 54 -3.40 -4.76 10.80
CA ASN A 54 -3.06 -5.14 12.17
C ASN A 54 -2.14 -4.15 12.89
N VAL A 55 -1.65 -3.12 12.21
CA VAL A 55 -0.91 -2.07 12.89
C VAL A 55 -1.88 -1.07 13.52
N SER A 56 -1.44 -0.43 14.61
CA SER A 56 -2.29 0.53 15.31
C SER A 56 -2.56 1.76 14.46
N PRO A 57 -3.62 2.51 14.76
CA PRO A 57 -3.88 3.77 14.02
C PRO A 57 -2.71 4.74 14.07
N ALA A 58 -2.02 4.85 15.20
CA ALA A 58 -0.86 5.74 15.31
C ALA A 58 0.26 5.31 14.36
N VAL A 59 0.51 4.00 14.26
CA VAL A 59 1.53 3.47 13.34
C VAL A 59 1.10 3.68 11.90
N LYS A 60 -0.17 3.46 11.59
CA LYS A 60 -0.68 3.72 10.25
C LYS A 60 -0.43 5.16 9.82
N GLN A 61 -0.72 6.12 10.72
CA GLN A 61 -0.50 7.53 10.44
C GLN A 61 0.98 7.83 10.19
N ARG A 62 1.88 7.27 11.02
CA ARG A 62 3.31 7.49 10.81
C ARG A 62 3.79 6.94 9.48
N PHE A 63 3.38 5.71 9.13
CA PHE A 63 3.75 5.12 7.84
C PHE A 63 3.21 5.96 6.69
N PHE A 64 1.97 6.40 6.80
CA PHE A 64 1.35 7.24 5.78
C PHE A 64 2.15 8.53 5.56
N LEU A 65 2.52 9.22 6.64
CA LEU A 65 3.28 10.46 6.54
C LEU A 65 4.66 10.24 5.94
N LEU A 66 5.33 9.15 6.33
CA LEU A 66 6.63 8.81 5.75
C LEU A 66 6.51 8.52 4.25
N LEU A 67 5.48 7.80 3.86
CA LEU A 67 5.23 7.49 2.45
C LEU A 67 4.95 8.77 1.66
N ARG A 68 4.11 9.64 2.16
CA ARG A 68 3.81 10.89 1.46
C ARG A 68 5.03 11.80 1.35
N LYS A 69 5.91 11.76 2.35
CA LYS A 69 7.12 12.58 2.36
C LYS A 69 8.20 12.03 1.41
N HIS A 70 8.43 10.72 1.44
CA HIS A 70 9.56 10.10 0.74
C HIS A 70 9.16 9.35 -0.53
N CYS A 71 7.89 9.01 -0.68
CA CYS A 71 7.35 8.27 -1.82
C CYS A 71 6.11 9.00 -2.35
N ALA A 72 6.25 10.28 -2.70
CA ALA A 72 5.12 11.17 -2.93
C ALA A 72 4.16 10.67 -4.02
N SER A 73 4.67 9.98 -5.04
CA SER A 73 3.84 9.49 -6.14
C SER A 73 3.32 8.07 -5.95
N THR A 74 3.71 7.41 -4.86
CA THR A 74 3.26 6.04 -4.57
C THR A 74 1.79 6.06 -4.14
N ARG A 75 0.97 5.19 -4.73
CA ARG A 75 -0.40 5.03 -4.27
C ARG A 75 -0.41 4.26 -2.96
N ILE A 76 -1.37 4.56 -2.10
CA ILE A 76 -1.46 3.96 -0.77
C ILE A 76 -2.79 3.24 -0.63
N LEU A 77 -2.72 1.96 -0.27
CA LEU A 77 -3.87 1.12 0.05
C LEU A 77 -3.86 0.85 1.55
N GLU A 78 -4.90 1.29 2.24
CA GLU A 78 -5.07 0.95 3.66
C GLU A 78 -5.93 -0.30 3.76
N LEU A 79 -5.42 -1.32 4.48
CA LEU A 79 -6.22 -2.48 4.86
C LEU A 79 -6.86 -2.19 6.22
N THR A 80 -8.15 -2.49 6.34
CA THR A 80 -8.92 -2.22 7.56
C THR A 80 -9.50 -3.52 8.10
N ARG A 81 -9.88 -3.51 9.37
CA ARG A 81 -10.59 -4.65 9.98
C ARG A 81 -12.09 -4.45 9.83
N PRO A 82 -12.88 -5.55 9.88
CA PRO A 82 -14.32 -5.42 9.90
C PRO A 82 -14.77 -4.55 11.09
N PHE A 83 -15.79 -3.73 10.85
CA PHE A 83 -16.40 -2.86 11.87
C PHE A 83 -15.50 -1.74 12.37
N ASN A 84 -14.31 -1.57 11.79
CA ASN A 84 -13.43 -0.46 12.12
C ASN A 84 -13.49 0.59 11.03
N ASP A 85 -13.42 1.85 11.45
CA ASP A 85 -13.38 2.96 10.51
C ASP A 85 -12.02 3.02 9.83
N ARG A 86 -11.99 3.68 8.68
CA ARG A 86 -10.75 3.98 7.99
C ARG A 86 -9.92 4.93 8.83
N THR A 87 -8.63 4.63 8.98
CA THR A 87 -7.70 5.50 9.69
C THR A 87 -7.15 6.58 8.78
N LEU A 88 -6.90 6.23 7.51
CA LEU A 88 -6.21 7.10 6.56
C LEU A 88 -7.20 7.62 5.53
N GLU A 89 -7.83 8.75 5.83
CA GLU A 89 -8.85 9.30 4.93
C GLU A 89 -8.30 9.70 3.58
N LYS A 90 -6.99 10.00 3.52
CA LYS A 90 -6.35 10.43 2.28
C LYS A 90 -5.59 9.32 1.56
N ALA A 91 -5.76 8.08 1.98
CA ALA A 91 -5.26 6.94 1.21
C ALA A 91 -5.98 6.87 -0.14
N ASP A 92 -5.36 6.20 -1.08
CA ASP A 92 -5.92 6.11 -2.43
C ASP A 92 -7.01 5.04 -2.53
N ALA A 93 -6.98 4.05 -1.64
CA ALA A 93 -7.99 3.00 -1.61
C ALA A 93 -8.00 2.32 -0.25
N TRP A 94 -9.06 1.56 -0.01
CA TRP A 94 -9.25 0.81 1.24
C TRP A 94 -9.80 -0.57 0.91
N LEU A 95 -9.42 -1.55 1.73
CA LEU A 95 -9.98 -2.90 1.62
C LEU A 95 -10.13 -3.48 3.01
N VAL A 96 -11.33 -3.99 3.31
CA VAL A 96 -11.60 -4.67 4.58
C VAL A 96 -10.99 -6.07 4.54
N MET A 97 -10.24 -6.42 5.57
CA MET A 97 -9.59 -7.73 5.66
C MET A 97 -10.14 -8.50 6.86
N PRO A 98 -10.29 -9.81 6.73
CA PRO A 98 -10.01 -10.59 5.53
C PRO A 98 -11.00 -10.29 4.41
N SER A 99 -10.51 -10.28 3.18
CA SER A 99 -11.37 -10.13 2.01
C SER A 99 -12.18 -11.40 1.78
N GLU A 100 -13.25 -11.29 0.99
CA GLU A 100 -14.08 -12.46 0.71
C GLU A 100 -13.30 -13.55 -0.02
N THR A 101 -12.40 -13.12 -0.91
CA THR A 101 -11.50 -14.04 -1.62
C THR A 101 -10.11 -13.42 -1.68
N PRO A 102 -9.05 -14.26 -1.77
CA PRO A 102 -7.69 -13.73 -1.99
C PRO A 102 -7.58 -12.89 -3.26
N GLU A 103 -8.38 -13.22 -4.26
CA GLU A 103 -8.36 -12.51 -5.53
C GLU A 103 -8.78 -11.06 -5.41
N GLN A 104 -9.61 -10.71 -4.43
CA GLN A 104 -10.03 -9.31 -4.24
C GLN A 104 -8.82 -8.40 -3.98
N LEU A 105 -7.91 -8.84 -3.12
CA LEU A 105 -6.70 -8.06 -2.86
C LEU A 105 -5.83 -7.96 -4.11
N LEU A 106 -5.65 -9.09 -4.81
CA LEU A 106 -4.82 -9.11 -6.01
C LEU A 106 -5.38 -8.21 -7.11
N GLU A 107 -6.69 -8.25 -7.32
CA GLU A 107 -7.33 -7.42 -8.33
C GLU A 107 -7.19 -5.94 -8.01
N LEU A 108 -7.37 -5.58 -6.74
CA LEU A 108 -7.25 -4.19 -6.33
C LEU A 108 -5.80 -3.69 -6.46
N VAL A 109 -4.84 -4.51 -6.06
CA VAL A 109 -3.41 -4.17 -6.19
C VAL A 109 -3.07 -3.93 -7.65
N THR A 110 -3.49 -4.84 -8.53
CA THR A 110 -3.22 -4.71 -9.97
C THR A 110 -3.85 -3.44 -10.53
N ALA A 111 -5.09 -3.16 -10.17
CA ALA A 111 -5.79 -1.97 -10.66
C ALA A 111 -5.12 -0.68 -10.19
N LEU A 112 -4.73 -0.61 -8.92
CA LEU A 112 -4.08 0.58 -8.37
C LEU A 112 -2.70 0.80 -8.96
N ALA A 113 -1.95 -0.29 -9.18
CA ALA A 113 -0.60 -0.19 -9.71
C ALA A 113 -0.56 0.25 -11.16
N GLN A 114 -1.65 0.05 -11.89
CA GLN A 114 -1.72 0.42 -13.32
C GLN A 114 -2.19 1.85 -13.54
N LYS A 115 -2.68 2.53 -12.50
CA LYS A 115 -3.15 3.91 -12.65
C LYS A 115 -1.97 4.87 -12.78
N GLU A 116 -2.22 5.96 -13.49
CA GLU A 116 -1.26 7.04 -13.55
C GLU A 116 -1.07 7.66 -12.15
N PRO A 117 0.12 8.16 -11.83
CA PRO A 117 0.32 8.85 -10.57
C PRO A 117 -0.64 10.02 -10.42
N THR A 118 -1.20 10.19 -9.23
CA THR A 118 -2.17 11.27 -8.98
C THR A 118 -1.55 12.66 -9.11
N ALA A 119 -0.25 12.75 -9.03
CA ALA A 119 0.44 14.03 -9.23
C ALA A 119 0.43 14.49 -10.69
N ALA A 120 0.14 13.64 -11.59
CA ALA A 120 -0.03 14.01 -12.99
C ALA A 120 -1.23 14.85 -13.16
N PRO A 121 -1.62 15.77 -13.84
CA PRO A 121 -2.72 16.27 -13.97
C PRO A 121 -3.51 16.31 -14.84
N SER A 122 -3.11 15.69 -14.37
CA SER A 122 -3.78 15.81 -14.80
C SER A 122 -4.44 15.75 -15.25
N ASP A 123 -4.49 15.80 -15.06
CA ASP A 123 -5.16 15.77 -15.35
C ASP A 123 -5.71 15.87 -15.70
N GLU A 124 -5.77 15.94 -15.45
CA GLU A 124 -6.31 16.06 -15.78
C GLU A 124 -6.57 16.20 -16.14
N GLN A 125 -6.54 16.26 -16.11
CA GLN A 125 -6.90 16.48 -16.58
C GLN A 125 -7.18 16.51 -17.07
N LEU A 126 -7.29 16.58 -17.09
CA LEU A 126 -7.68 16.74 -17.67
C LEU A 126 -8.11 16.89 -18.17
N THR A 127 -8.37 17.15 -18.17
CA THR A 127 -8.76 17.39 -18.66
C THR A 127 -9.03 17.44 -19.07
N ASP A 128 -9.33 17.75 -19.12
CA ASP A 128 -9.48 17.91 -19.54
C ASP A 128 -9.56 17.87 -19.79
#